data_37f513bb0ebaab9421ce0427f45776a4
#
_entry.id   37f513bb0ebaab9421ce0427f45776a4
#
_cell.length_a   1.000
_cell.length_b   1.000
_cell.length_c   1.000
_cell.angle_alpha   90.00
_cell.angle_beta   90.00
_cell.angle_gamma   90.00
#
_symmetry.space_group_name_H-M   'P 1'
#
loop_
_entity.id
_entity.type
_entity.pdbx_description
1 polymer ?
#
loop_
_entity_poly.entity_id
_entity_poly.type
_entity_poly.pdbx_seq_one_letter_code
_entity_poly.pdbx_strand_id
1 'polypeptide(L)'
;RRKDGYTDMEEMQKDKVYGRDIFETRNLTFEPSVNLATPPNYRLGPGDEVIIDIWGTNQATIRDNVSPDGSITIPDLGLIYLNGMTIAEANQYLRKELNKIYAGLDNEQNPSSQIKVTLGNSRTIQVNVMGEVFQPGTYALSSFSTVFHALYRAGGVSDIGSLRNIQVVRGGQKIATVDVYDFIMKGKINDDIRLQEGDVIIVPPYEALVSIEGNVKRPMKYEMKNNESVATLLKYAGGFSGDAYTRSLRMIRQNGKEYQIYTIDDIDYSVFQD
;
A
#
# COMPACT_ATOMS: atom_id res chain seq x y z
N ARG A 1 -45.94 -15.01 -3.47
CA ARG A 1 -45.12 -14.55 -2.30
C ARG A 1 -43.70 -15.03 -2.41
N ARG A 2 -42.87 -14.39 -3.27
CA ARG A 2 -41.39 -14.54 -3.35
C ARG A 2 -40.74 -13.21 -3.75
N LYS A 3 -41.27 -12.07 -3.26
CA LYS A 3 -40.75 -10.73 -3.52
C LYS A 3 -39.88 -10.18 -2.37
N ASP A 4 -39.94 -10.77 -1.19
CA ASP A 4 -39.41 -10.16 0.03
C ASP A 4 -37.86 -10.33 0.17
N GLY A 5 -37.26 -11.35 -0.44
CA GLY A 5 -35.81 -11.60 -0.33
C GLY A 5 -34.94 -10.82 -1.31
N TYR A 6 -35.49 -10.36 -2.44
CA TYR A 6 -34.74 -9.54 -3.41
C TYR A 6 -34.70 -8.07 -3.00
N THR A 7 -35.77 -7.56 -2.42
CA THR A 7 -35.87 -6.18 -1.92
C THR A 7 -34.93 -5.93 -0.76
N ASP A 8 -34.76 -6.90 0.15
CA ASP A 8 -33.84 -6.79 1.29
C ASP A 8 -32.35 -6.76 0.85
N MET A 9 -31.97 -7.51 -0.20
CA MET A 9 -30.61 -7.52 -0.69
C MET A 9 -30.25 -6.24 -1.47
N GLU A 10 -31.17 -5.66 -2.22
CA GLU A 10 -31.00 -4.37 -2.89
C GLU A 10 -30.91 -3.22 -1.89
N GLU A 11 -31.72 -3.22 -0.84
CA GLU A 11 -31.66 -2.23 0.24
C GLU A 11 -30.36 -2.35 1.04
N MET A 12 -29.91 -3.56 1.37
CA MET A 12 -28.62 -3.79 2.04
C MET A 12 -27.43 -3.34 1.19
N GLN A 13 -27.52 -3.37 -0.13
CA GLN A 13 -26.45 -2.93 -1.02
C GLN A 13 -26.35 -1.41 -1.13
N LYS A 14 -27.49 -0.70 -1.05
CA LYS A 14 -27.54 0.77 -1.10
C LYS A 14 -26.86 1.45 0.09
N ASP A 15 -26.84 0.80 1.24
CA ASP A 15 -26.18 1.32 2.45
C ASP A 15 -24.70 1.04 2.53
N LYS A 16 -24.17 0.19 1.66
CA LYS A 16 -22.74 -0.12 1.62
C LYS A 16 -21.93 1.05 1.06
N VAL A 17 -20.76 1.25 1.65
CA VAL A 17 -19.76 2.18 1.14
C VAL A 17 -18.77 1.43 0.25
N TYR A 18 -18.58 1.92 -0.98
CA TYR A 18 -17.69 1.30 -1.95
C TYR A 18 -16.26 1.18 -1.41
N GLY A 19 -15.67 -0.01 -1.54
CA GLY A 19 -14.30 -0.30 -1.16
C GLY A 19 -14.06 -0.53 0.34
N ARG A 20 -15.07 -0.36 1.22
CA ARG A 20 -14.90 -0.53 2.67
C ARG A 20 -14.56 -1.96 3.05
N ASP A 21 -15.13 -2.93 2.37
CA ASP A 21 -14.97 -4.36 2.61
C ASP A 21 -13.65 -4.96 2.08
N ILE A 22 -12.80 -4.16 1.43
CA ILE A 22 -11.54 -4.66 0.85
C ILE A 22 -10.61 -5.29 1.89
N PHE A 23 -10.62 -4.78 3.12
CA PHE A 23 -9.80 -5.29 4.22
C PHE A 23 -10.46 -6.48 4.95
N GLU A 24 -11.74 -6.74 4.72
CA GLU A 24 -12.49 -7.85 5.31
C GLU A 24 -12.41 -9.12 4.47
N THR A 25 -11.97 -9.00 3.22
CA THR A 25 -11.90 -10.10 2.27
C THR A 25 -10.81 -11.09 2.67
N ARG A 26 -11.17 -12.31 3.02
CA ARG A 26 -10.23 -13.38 3.42
C ARG A 26 -9.19 -13.75 2.37
N ASN A 27 -9.43 -13.40 1.11
CA ASN A 27 -8.57 -13.73 -0.02
C ASN A 27 -7.49 -12.66 -0.32
N LEU A 28 -7.53 -11.50 0.37
CA LEU A 28 -6.55 -10.43 0.23
C LEU A 28 -5.88 -10.20 1.59
N THR A 29 -4.66 -10.69 1.74
CA THR A 29 -3.90 -10.51 2.99
C THR A 29 -3.01 -9.29 2.97
N PHE A 30 -2.68 -8.77 1.78
CA PHE A 30 -1.68 -7.73 1.57
C PHE A 30 -0.30 -8.03 2.17
N GLU A 31 -0.09 -9.25 2.65
CA GLU A 31 1.19 -9.68 3.19
C GLU A 31 2.23 -9.76 2.07
N PRO A 32 3.46 -9.28 2.31
CA PRO A 32 4.54 -9.46 1.36
C PRO A 32 4.78 -10.95 1.10
N SER A 33 4.95 -11.32 -0.16
CA SER A 33 5.32 -12.69 -0.51
C SER A 33 6.69 -13.02 0.06
N VAL A 34 6.82 -14.18 0.69
CA VAL A 34 8.11 -14.70 1.19
C VAL A 34 9.13 -14.95 0.07
N ASN A 35 8.66 -15.08 -1.18
CA ASN A 35 9.48 -15.28 -2.37
C ASN A 35 9.64 -14.01 -3.20
N LEU A 36 9.34 -12.83 -2.63
CA LEU A 36 9.50 -11.58 -3.34
C LEU A 36 10.99 -11.31 -3.59
N ALA A 37 11.34 -11.05 -4.85
CA ALA A 37 12.69 -10.59 -5.17
C ALA A 37 12.97 -9.26 -4.45
N THR A 38 14.16 -9.14 -3.86
CA THR A 38 14.55 -7.88 -3.20
C THR A 38 14.53 -6.75 -4.22
N PRO A 39 13.75 -5.70 -3.98
CA PRO A 39 13.68 -4.59 -4.92
C PRO A 39 15.04 -3.90 -5.08
N PRO A 40 15.35 -3.41 -6.28
CA PRO A 40 16.67 -2.82 -6.57
C PRO A 40 17.03 -1.62 -5.69
N ASN A 41 16.03 -0.87 -5.24
CA ASN A 41 16.17 0.31 -4.38
C ASN A 41 16.09 -0.01 -2.87
N TYR A 42 15.99 -1.29 -2.49
CA TYR A 42 16.00 -1.68 -1.08
C TYR A 42 17.35 -1.37 -0.46
N ARG A 43 17.34 -0.69 0.69
CA ARG A 43 18.56 -0.35 1.43
C ARG A 43 18.67 -1.20 2.68
N LEU A 44 19.80 -1.86 2.82
CA LEU A 44 20.14 -2.66 4.00
C LEU A 44 20.12 -1.81 5.26
N GLY A 45 19.68 -2.40 6.35
CA GLY A 45 19.62 -1.77 7.66
C GLY A 45 19.68 -2.78 8.80
N PRO A 46 19.78 -2.31 10.04
CA PRO A 46 19.84 -3.16 11.22
C PRO A 46 18.72 -4.20 11.27
N GLY A 47 19.08 -5.46 11.50
CA GLY A 47 18.15 -6.59 11.55
C GLY A 47 17.98 -7.34 10.23
N ASP A 48 18.43 -6.81 9.09
CA ASP A 48 18.43 -7.53 7.81
C ASP A 48 19.46 -8.67 7.84
N GLU A 49 19.09 -9.86 7.37
CA GLU A 49 20.02 -10.96 7.15
C GLU A 49 20.68 -10.81 5.78
N VAL A 50 22.00 -10.79 5.76
CA VAL A 50 22.82 -10.76 4.55
C VAL A 50 23.44 -12.12 4.32
N ILE A 51 23.26 -12.66 3.10
CA ILE A 51 23.85 -13.91 2.66
C ILE A 51 24.87 -13.58 1.57
N ILE A 52 26.11 -14.02 1.78
CA ILE A 52 27.22 -13.83 0.86
C ILE A 52 27.66 -15.21 0.38
N ASP A 53 27.41 -15.53 -0.88
CA ASP A 53 27.85 -16.76 -1.52
C ASP A 53 29.09 -16.47 -2.37
N ILE A 54 30.14 -17.25 -2.18
CA ILE A 54 31.39 -17.22 -2.91
C ILE A 54 31.59 -18.60 -3.56
N TRP A 55 31.91 -18.61 -4.85
CA TRP A 55 32.15 -19.82 -5.60
C TRP A 55 33.26 -19.63 -6.65
N GLY A 56 33.76 -20.74 -7.16
CA GLY A 56 34.89 -20.78 -8.07
C GLY A 56 36.08 -21.47 -7.43
N THR A 57 37.26 -20.85 -7.47
CA THR A 57 38.44 -21.38 -6.80
C THR A 57 38.29 -21.41 -5.27
N ASN A 58 37.58 -20.42 -4.72
CA ASN A 58 37.17 -20.38 -3.31
C ASN A 58 35.68 -20.70 -3.19
N GLN A 59 35.32 -21.38 -2.12
CA GLN A 59 33.89 -21.68 -1.80
C GLN A 59 33.62 -21.32 -0.36
N ALA A 60 32.65 -20.43 -0.16
CA ALA A 60 32.18 -20.04 1.17
C ALA A 60 30.75 -19.51 1.09
N THR A 61 29.97 -19.70 2.14
CA THR A 61 28.70 -19.03 2.37
C THR A 61 28.76 -18.38 3.74
N ILE A 62 28.64 -17.07 3.78
CA ILE A 62 28.62 -16.27 5.01
C ILE A 62 27.20 -15.76 5.21
N ARG A 63 26.67 -15.93 6.40
CA ARG A 63 25.36 -15.42 6.81
C ARG A 63 25.52 -14.64 8.09
N ASP A 64 25.06 -13.40 8.09
CA ASP A 64 25.04 -12.58 9.29
C ASP A 64 23.90 -11.57 9.24
N ASN A 65 23.45 -11.13 10.40
CA ASN A 65 22.47 -10.06 10.53
C ASN A 65 23.20 -8.73 10.69
N VAL A 66 22.70 -7.72 9.98
CA VAL A 66 23.18 -6.36 10.15
C VAL A 66 22.90 -5.93 11.59
N SER A 67 23.95 -5.60 12.30
CA SER A 67 23.92 -5.17 13.71
C SER A 67 23.28 -3.78 13.86
N PRO A 68 22.92 -3.35 15.09
CA PRO A 68 22.34 -2.03 15.34
C PRO A 68 23.21 -0.86 14.86
N ASP A 69 24.54 -1.05 14.81
CA ASP A 69 25.49 -0.06 14.30
C ASP A 69 25.65 -0.11 12.76
N GLY A 70 24.96 -1.04 12.10
CA GLY A 70 24.91 -1.14 10.64
C GLY A 70 25.98 -2.00 10.00
N SER A 71 26.67 -2.86 10.79
CA SER A 71 27.74 -3.73 10.33
C SER A 71 27.36 -5.21 10.33
N ILE A 72 28.07 -6.00 9.56
CA ILE A 72 28.15 -7.46 9.67
C ILE A 72 29.57 -7.88 10.08
N THR A 73 29.70 -9.07 10.66
CA THR A 73 31.01 -9.64 11.03
C THR A 73 31.40 -10.68 10.01
N ILE A 74 32.53 -10.49 9.36
CA ILE A 74 33.10 -11.46 8.42
C ILE A 74 34.31 -12.12 9.07
N PRO A 75 34.37 -13.48 9.13
CA PRO A 75 35.53 -14.19 9.63
C PRO A 75 36.81 -13.72 8.92
N ASP A 76 37.90 -13.56 9.68
CA ASP A 76 39.20 -13.14 9.20
C ASP A 76 39.32 -11.71 8.62
N LEU A 77 38.17 -10.99 8.46
CA LEU A 77 38.15 -9.62 7.95
C LEU A 77 37.64 -8.62 9.01
N GLY A 78 36.77 -9.05 9.90
CA GLY A 78 36.19 -8.21 10.95
C GLY A 78 34.85 -7.54 10.56
N LEU A 79 34.63 -6.34 11.07
CA LEU A 79 33.38 -5.60 10.87
C LEU A 79 33.33 -4.88 9.51
N ILE A 80 32.26 -5.07 8.79
CA ILE A 80 31.98 -4.42 7.50
C ILE A 80 30.64 -3.70 7.59
N TYR A 81 30.63 -2.39 7.34
CA TYR A 81 29.45 -1.54 7.41
C TYR A 81 28.66 -1.59 6.11
N LEU A 82 27.41 -2.02 6.16
CA LEU A 82 26.52 -2.16 5.00
C LEU A 82 25.25 -1.30 5.10
N ASN A 83 25.05 -0.62 6.22
CA ASN A 83 23.85 0.19 6.44
C ASN A 83 23.66 1.26 5.36
N GLY A 84 22.45 1.32 4.80
CA GLY A 84 22.09 2.27 3.74
C GLY A 84 22.50 1.86 2.33
N MET A 85 23.27 0.80 2.15
CA MET A 85 23.63 0.28 0.84
C MET A 85 22.50 -0.53 0.22
N THR A 86 22.32 -0.41 -1.09
CA THR A 86 21.52 -1.38 -1.85
C THR A 86 22.27 -2.72 -1.96
N ILE A 87 21.59 -3.78 -2.36
CA ILE A 87 22.23 -5.09 -2.59
C ILE A 87 23.32 -4.99 -3.65
N ALA A 88 23.12 -4.19 -4.70
CA ALA A 88 24.11 -3.99 -5.75
C ALA A 88 25.36 -3.25 -5.22
N GLU A 89 25.18 -2.18 -4.45
CA GLU A 89 26.26 -1.44 -3.81
C GLU A 89 27.03 -2.33 -2.82
N ALA A 90 26.31 -3.09 -1.99
CA ALA A 90 26.92 -4.03 -1.05
C ALA A 90 27.72 -5.14 -1.78
N ASN A 91 27.21 -5.64 -2.91
CA ASN A 91 27.92 -6.64 -3.72
C ASN A 91 29.26 -6.10 -4.24
N GLN A 92 29.26 -4.87 -4.78
CA GLN A 92 30.51 -4.24 -5.26
C GLN A 92 31.48 -3.97 -4.12
N TYR A 93 30.98 -3.46 -3.01
CA TYR A 93 31.81 -3.16 -1.84
C TYR A 93 32.41 -4.43 -1.23
N LEU A 94 31.59 -5.46 -1.00
CA LEU A 94 32.05 -6.72 -0.45
C LEU A 94 33.02 -7.48 -1.39
N ARG A 95 32.86 -7.35 -2.69
CA ARG A 95 33.81 -7.91 -3.66
C ARG A 95 35.21 -7.41 -3.42
N LYS A 96 35.36 -6.11 -3.20
CA LYS A 96 36.68 -5.50 -2.91
C LYS A 96 37.23 -5.91 -1.55
N GLU A 97 36.40 -5.87 -0.53
CA GLU A 97 36.79 -6.19 0.83
C GLU A 97 37.21 -7.68 0.96
N LEU A 98 36.38 -8.57 0.44
CA LEU A 98 36.59 -10.02 0.50
C LEU A 98 37.74 -10.49 -0.39
N ASN A 99 38.14 -9.72 -1.41
CA ASN A 99 39.33 -10.03 -2.22
C ASN A 99 40.61 -10.03 -1.38
N LYS A 100 40.61 -9.43 -0.19
CA LYS A 100 41.72 -9.45 0.75
C LYS A 100 41.98 -10.84 1.33
N ILE A 101 40.95 -11.66 1.44
CA ILE A 101 41.01 -13.01 2.02
C ILE A 101 40.65 -14.11 1.01
N TYR A 102 39.86 -13.82 -0.02
CA TYR A 102 39.48 -14.73 -1.11
C TYR A 102 40.03 -14.17 -2.43
N ALA A 103 41.16 -14.68 -2.85
CA ALA A 103 41.82 -14.18 -4.07
C ALA A 103 40.98 -14.40 -5.34
N GLY A 104 41.06 -13.47 -6.29
CA GLY A 104 40.44 -13.59 -7.61
C GLY A 104 39.02 -13.08 -7.73
N LEU A 105 38.48 -12.40 -6.71
CA LEU A 105 37.15 -11.77 -6.74
C LEU A 105 37.16 -10.44 -7.51
N ASP A 106 38.28 -9.70 -7.53
CA ASP A 106 38.34 -8.34 -8.06
C ASP A 106 38.82 -8.27 -9.53
N ASN A 107 39.05 -9.43 -10.18
CA ASN A 107 39.38 -9.46 -11.59
C ASN A 107 38.13 -9.39 -12.45
N GLU A 108 37.76 -8.21 -12.94
CA GLU A 108 36.56 -7.98 -13.73
C GLU A 108 36.56 -8.73 -15.08
N GLN A 109 37.71 -9.01 -15.67
CA GLN A 109 37.80 -9.63 -17.00
C GLN A 109 37.79 -11.16 -16.96
N ASN A 110 38.33 -11.76 -15.91
CA ASN A 110 38.37 -13.22 -15.76
C ASN A 110 38.48 -13.62 -14.27
N PRO A 111 37.38 -13.47 -13.50
CA PRO A 111 37.40 -13.77 -12.08
C PRO A 111 37.55 -15.27 -11.85
N SER A 112 38.56 -15.68 -11.07
CA SER A 112 38.73 -17.07 -10.65
C SER A 112 37.77 -17.47 -9.52
N SER A 113 37.23 -16.49 -8.80
CA SER A 113 36.15 -16.64 -7.83
C SER A 113 35.06 -15.59 -8.08
N GLN A 114 33.83 -15.92 -7.76
CA GLN A 114 32.67 -15.03 -7.91
C GLN A 114 31.99 -14.85 -6.58
N ILE A 115 31.27 -13.74 -6.44
CA ILE A 115 30.51 -13.39 -5.25
C ILE A 115 29.08 -12.98 -5.63
N LYS A 116 28.13 -13.37 -4.81
CA LYS A 116 26.76 -12.90 -4.86
C LYS A 116 26.28 -12.54 -3.46
N VAL A 117 25.75 -11.34 -3.32
CA VAL A 117 25.12 -10.87 -2.09
C VAL A 117 23.61 -10.93 -2.28
N THR A 118 22.92 -11.52 -1.33
CA THR A 118 21.46 -11.60 -1.30
C THR A 118 20.93 -11.22 0.09
N LEU A 119 19.72 -10.69 0.12
CA LEU A 119 18.97 -10.52 1.35
C LEU A 119 18.37 -11.88 1.72
N GLY A 120 18.60 -12.34 2.94
CA GLY A 120 17.90 -13.47 3.52
C GLY A 120 16.55 -13.03 4.09
N ASN A 121 16.44 -13.01 5.40
CA ASN A 121 15.26 -12.46 6.07
C ASN A 121 15.33 -10.94 6.13
N SER A 122 14.24 -10.27 5.75
CA SER A 122 14.14 -8.83 5.94
C SER A 122 13.87 -8.48 7.39
N ARG A 123 14.35 -7.32 7.82
CA ARG A 123 14.10 -6.82 9.17
C ARG A 123 12.63 -6.60 9.43
N THR A 124 12.27 -6.68 10.70
CA THR A 124 10.96 -6.24 11.21
C THR A 124 11.04 -4.75 11.56
N ILE A 125 10.02 -4.01 11.15
CA ILE A 125 9.83 -2.60 11.47
C ILE A 125 8.60 -2.43 12.34
N GLN A 126 8.60 -1.41 13.19
CA GLN A 126 7.42 -1.00 13.94
C GLN A 126 6.80 0.23 13.29
N VAL A 127 5.51 0.15 13.00
CA VAL A 127 4.71 1.24 12.45
C VAL A 127 3.50 1.50 13.35
N ASN A 128 3.06 2.75 13.40
CA ASN A 128 1.87 3.14 14.14
C ASN A 128 0.71 3.32 13.17
N VAL A 129 -0.43 2.72 13.47
CA VAL A 129 -1.68 2.92 12.71
C VAL A 129 -2.67 3.60 13.62
N MET A 130 -3.10 4.79 13.25
CA MET A 130 -3.89 5.69 14.09
C MET A 130 -5.09 6.26 13.34
N GLY A 131 -6.01 6.87 14.09
CA GLY A 131 -7.23 7.48 13.56
C GLY A 131 -8.35 6.46 13.40
N GLU A 132 -9.12 6.60 12.32
CA GLU A 132 -10.36 5.87 12.09
C GLU A 132 -10.10 4.48 11.49
N VAL A 133 -9.49 3.61 12.29
CA VAL A 133 -9.28 2.18 12.02
C VAL A 133 -9.92 1.35 13.13
N PHE A 134 -10.21 0.06 12.87
CA PHE A 134 -10.83 -0.78 13.89
C PHE A 134 -9.92 -1.06 15.09
N GLN A 135 -8.63 -1.22 14.86
CA GLN A 135 -7.66 -1.50 15.92
C GLN A 135 -6.45 -0.56 15.77
N PRO A 136 -6.52 0.68 16.29
CA PRO A 136 -5.37 1.57 16.31
C PRO A 136 -4.28 1.02 17.24
N GLY A 137 -3.02 1.18 16.85
CA GLY A 137 -1.90 0.67 17.65
C GLY A 137 -0.58 0.62 16.88
N THR A 138 0.42 0.03 17.54
CA THR A 138 1.74 -0.23 16.95
C THR A 138 1.81 -1.66 16.44
N TYR A 139 2.26 -1.82 15.21
CA TYR A 139 2.35 -3.10 14.53
C TYR A 139 3.77 -3.41 14.11
N ALA A 140 4.22 -4.62 14.44
CA ALA A 140 5.47 -5.19 13.95
C ALA A 140 5.23 -5.83 12.57
N LEU A 141 5.86 -5.30 11.54
CA LEU A 141 5.68 -5.70 10.15
C LEU A 141 7.03 -5.95 9.48
N SER A 142 7.05 -6.72 8.39
CA SER A 142 8.24 -6.83 7.53
C SER A 142 8.56 -5.47 6.89
N SER A 143 9.83 -5.17 6.68
CA SER A 143 10.27 -3.96 5.96
C SER A 143 9.81 -3.91 4.49
N PHE A 144 9.23 -4.98 3.97
CA PHE A 144 8.56 -5.01 2.66
C PHE A 144 7.07 -4.65 2.72
N SER A 145 6.54 -4.42 3.91
CA SER A 145 5.12 -4.14 4.09
C SER A 145 4.73 -2.79 3.51
N THR A 146 3.51 -2.75 2.99
CA THR A 146 2.87 -1.56 2.44
C THR A 146 1.86 -0.98 3.43
N VAL A 147 1.32 0.20 3.12
CA VAL A 147 0.21 0.81 3.87
C VAL A 147 -1.00 -0.13 3.93
N PHE A 148 -1.31 -0.82 2.82
CA PHE A 148 -2.43 -1.77 2.78
C PHE A 148 -2.26 -2.93 3.74
N HIS A 149 -1.03 -3.47 3.87
CA HIS A 149 -0.75 -4.53 4.85
C HIS A 149 -0.92 -4.03 6.28
N ALA A 150 -0.45 -2.83 6.59
CA ALA A 150 -0.61 -2.24 7.92
C ALA A 150 -2.10 -2.01 8.26
N LEU A 151 -2.88 -1.49 7.32
CA LEU A 151 -4.32 -1.33 7.49
C LEU A 151 -5.05 -2.65 7.67
N TYR A 152 -4.70 -3.67 6.87
CA TYR A 152 -5.24 -5.02 7.02
C TYR A 152 -4.97 -5.57 8.43
N ARG A 153 -3.74 -5.40 8.94
CA ARG A 153 -3.36 -5.82 10.30
C ARG A 153 -4.11 -5.06 11.38
N ALA A 154 -4.49 -3.80 11.11
CA ALA A 154 -5.31 -2.97 12.00
C ALA A 154 -6.82 -3.26 11.88
N GLY A 155 -7.20 -4.31 11.16
CA GLY A 155 -8.61 -4.68 10.97
C GLY A 155 -9.35 -3.86 9.92
N GLY A 156 -8.64 -3.01 9.16
CA GLY A 156 -9.19 -2.14 8.14
C GLY A 156 -9.61 -0.76 8.65
N VAL A 157 -10.22 0.00 7.76
CA VAL A 157 -10.71 1.36 8.01
C VAL A 157 -12.11 1.30 8.63
N SER A 158 -12.35 2.02 9.72
CA SER A 158 -13.65 2.07 10.42
C SER A 158 -14.74 2.72 9.57
N ASP A 159 -16.00 2.63 10.03
CA ASP A 159 -17.15 3.12 9.26
C ASP A 159 -17.11 4.59 8.93
N ILE A 160 -16.46 5.40 9.75
CA ILE A 160 -16.30 6.84 9.54
C ILE A 160 -14.94 7.23 8.97
N GLY A 161 -14.03 6.27 8.76
CA GLY A 161 -12.71 6.53 8.24
C GLY A 161 -12.70 6.80 6.73
N SER A 162 -11.80 7.68 6.31
CA SER A 162 -11.57 7.94 4.89
C SER A 162 -10.80 6.79 4.24
N LEU A 163 -11.30 6.29 3.11
CA LEU A 163 -10.61 5.37 2.23
C LEU A 163 -9.70 6.10 1.22
N ARG A 164 -9.83 7.41 1.11
CA ARG A 164 -9.24 8.20 0.03
C ARG A 164 -8.22 9.24 0.50
N ASN A 165 -8.08 9.42 1.82
CA ASN A 165 -7.14 10.37 2.42
C ASN A 165 -6.30 9.72 3.52
N ILE A 166 -5.82 8.49 3.28
CA ILE A 166 -4.96 7.80 4.23
C ILE A 166 -3.56 8.42 4.15
N GLN A 167 -3.07 8.95 5.26
CA GLN A 167 -1.82 9.70 5.30
C GLN A 167 -0.69 8.84 5.86
N VAL A 168 0.48 8.97 5.27
CA VAL A 168 1.73 8.39 5.79
C VAL A 168 2.61 9.53 6.29
N VAL A 169 2.97 9.48 7.55
CA VAL A 169 3.80 10.49 8.22
C VAL A 169 5.12 9.84 8.65
N ARG A 170 6.21 10.45 8.28
CA ARG A 170 7.58 10.06 8.61
C ARG A 170 8.34 11.25 9.17
N GLY A 171 8.95 11.09 10.36
CA GLY A 171 9.68 12.19 11.00
C GLY A 171 8.83 13.45 11.22
N GLY A 172 7.53 13.29 11.49
CA GLY A 172 6.60 14.40 11.69
C GLY A 172 6.11 15.09 10.40
N GLN A 173 6.51 14.62 9.23
CA GLN A 173 6.09 15.18 7.94
C GLN A 173 5.22 14.19 7.15
N LYS A 174 4.14 14.68 6.57
CA LYS A 174 3.34 13.89 5.65
C LYS A 174 4.11 13.65 4.36
N ILE A 175 4.49 12.39 4.11
CA ILE A 175 5.26 11.99 2.93
C ILE A 175 4.38 11.49 1.80
N ALA A 176 3.16 11.02 2.11
CA ALA A 176 2.25 10.49 1.10
C ALA A 176 0.80 10.51 1.55
N THR A 177 -0.09 10.42 0.57
CA THR A 177 -1.51 10.15 0.74
C THR A 177 -1.89 8.96 -0.14
N VAL A 178 -2.55 7.98 0.45
CA VAL A 178 -3.00 6.74 -0.22
C VAL A 178 -4.51 6.80 -0.43
N ASP A 179 -4.94 6.48 -1.64
CA ASP A 179 -6.33 6.42 -2.06
C ASP A 179 -6.68 4.97 -2.44
N VAL A 180 -7.54 4.33 -1.64
CA VAL A 180 -7.97 2.94 -1.86
C VAL A 180 -8.73 2.79 -3.19
N TYR A 181 -9.42 3.84 -3.66
CA TYR A 181 -10.10 3.80 -4.95
C TYR A 181 -9.12 3.67 -6.11
N ASP A 182 -7.95 4.30 -6.03
CA ASP A 182 -6.89 4.13 -7.03
C ASP A 182 -6.40 2.68 -7.11
N PHE A 183 -6.33 2.00 -5.97
CA PHE A 183 -5.99 0.58 -5.93
C PHE A 183 -7.10 -0.27 -6.57
N ILE A 184 -8.36 -0.11 -6.12
CA ILE A 184 -9.48 -0.94 -6.58
C ILE A 184 -9.76 -0.73 -8.07
N MET A 185 -9.73 0.52 -8.54
CA MET A 185 -10.16 0.86 -9.90
C MET A 185 -9.03 0.84 -10.93
N LYS A 186 -7.80 1.09 -10.50
CA LYS A 186 -6.64 1.27 -11.40
C LYS A 186 -5.53 0.25 -11.14
N GLY A 187 -5.63 -0.58 -10.09
CA GLY A 187 -4.57 -1.49 -9.67
C GLY A 187 -3.31 -0.78 -9.18
N LYS A 188 -3.42 0.51 -8.84
CA LYS A 188 -2.27 1.27 -8.35
C LYS A 188 -2.03 0.95 -6.88
N ILE A 189 -1.00 0.16 -6.63
CA ILE A 189 -0.35 0.11 -5.33
C ILE A 189 0.78 1.13 -5.40
N ASN A 190 0.79 2.11 -4.49
CA ASN A 190 1.92 3.03 -4.40
C ASN A 190 3.14 2.28 -3.86
N ASP A 191 3.82 1.53 -4.73
CA ASP A 191 5.02 0.75 -4.42
C ASP A 191 6.18 1.63 -3.94
N ASP A 192 6.15 2.93 -4.27
CA ASP A 192 7.17 3.90 -3.86
C ASP A 192 7.11 4.22 -2.36
N ILE A 193 6.01 3.85 -1.67
CA ILE A 193 5.85 4.11 -0.24
C ILE A 193 6.02 2.81 0.53
N ARG A 194 7.28 2.38 0.67
CA ARG A 194 7.59 1.35 1.64
C ARG A 194 7.61 1.93 3.02
N LEU A 195 6.97 1.21 3.92
CA LEU A 195 6.98 1.57 5.32
C LEU A 195 8.39 1.45 5.90
N GLN A 196 8.71 2.35 6.79
CA GLN A 196 9.96 2.37 7.53
C GLN A 196 9.70 2.37 9.03
N GLU A 197 10.73 2.07 9.79
CA GLU A 197 10.69 2.15 11.25
C GLU A 197 10.17 3.49 11.73
N GLY A 198 9.15 3.46 12.59
CA GLY A 198 8.57 4.67 13.18
C GLY A 198 7.57 5.42 12.31
N ASP A 199 7.23 4.93 11.10
CA ASP A 199 6.17 5.52 10.28
C ASP A 199 4.84 5.52 11.03
N VAL A 200 4.06 6.57 10.81
CA VAL A 200 2.70 6.70 11.32
C VAL A 200 1.72 6.75 10.15
N ILE A 201 0.78 5.81 10.12
CA ILE A 201 -0.33 5.80 9.19
C ILE A 201 -1.53 6.41 9.90
N ILE A 202 -2.09 7.47 9.34
CA ILE A 202 -3.22 8.19 9.92
C ILE A 202 -4.40 8.10 8.96
N VAL A 203 -5.51 7.58 9.46
CA VAL A 203 -6.79 7.54 8.74
C VAL A 203 -7.70 8.62 9.34
N PRO A 204 -7.91 9.75 8.66
CA PRO A 204 -8.88 10.75 9.12
C PRO A 204 -10.32 10.29 8.86
N PRO A 205 -11.35 10.94 9.42
CA PRO A 205 -12.72 10.78 8.99
C PRO A 205 -12.90 11.15 7.50
N TYR A 206 -13.87 10.55 6.81
CA TYR A 206 -14.23 10.97 5.47
C TYR A 206 -14.87 12.38 5.48
N GLU A 207 -14.70 13.14 4.40
CA GLU A 207 -15.28 14.48 4.27
C GLU A 207 -16.67 14.45 3.65
N ALA A 208 -16.85 13.71 2.55
CA ALA A 208 -18.11 13.63 1.83
C ALA A 208 -18.43 12.18 1.43
N LEU A 209 -19.63 11.76 1.74
CA LEU A 209 -20.18 10.46 1.35
C LEU A 209 -21.47 10.69 0.57
N VAL A 210 -21.48 10.27 -0.70
CA VAL A 210 -22.59 10.51 -1.63
C VAL A 210 -23.23 9.19 -2.02
N SER A 211 -24.55 9.09 -1.87
CA SER A 211 -25.32 7.96 -2.36
C SER A 211 -25.70 8.16 -3.83
N ILE A 212 -25.58 7.10 -4.62
CA ILE A 212 -26.17 7.03 -5.94
C ILE A 212 -27.12 5.84 -6.00
N GLU A 213 -28.32 6.09 -6.49
CA GLU A 213 -29.42 5.13 -6.54
C GLU A 213 -30.06 5.10 -7.93
N GLY A 214 -30.96 4.14 -8.14
CA GLY A 214 -31.68 3.96 -9.39
C GLY A 214 -30.90 3.14 -10.41
N ASN A 215 -31.09 3.44 -11.69
CA ASN A 215 -30.61 2.61 -12.80
C ASN A 215 -29.13 2.86 -13.12
N VAL A 216 -28.26 2.59 -12.16
CA VAL A 216 -26.81 2.54 -12.30
C VAL A 216 -26.31 1.12 -12.00
N LYS A 217 -25.13 0.76 -12.49
CA LYS A 217 -24.63 -0.62 -12.36
C LYS A 217 -24.25 -1.00 -10.93
N ARG A 218 -23.84 -0.03 -10.11
CA ARG A 218 -23.51 -0.22 -8.68
C ARG A 218 -24.13 0.89 -7.84
N PRO A 219 -25.41 0.77 -7.46
CA PRO A 219 -26.05 1.71 -6.54
C PRO A 219 -25.51 1.48 -5.13
N MET A 220 -24.77 2.43 -4.58
CA MET A 220 -24.21 2.42 -3.22
C MET A 220 -23.68 3.81 -2.85
N LYS A 221 -23.04 3.92 -1.69
CA LYS A 221 -22.40 5.15 -1.21
C LYS A 221 -20.94 5.20 -1.67
N TYR A 222 -20.50 6.37 -2.10
CA TYR A 222 -19.13 6.63 -2.54
C TYR A 222 -18.54 7.80 -1.77
N GLU A 223 -17.29 7.65 -1.33
CA GLU A 223 -16.52 8.77 -0.79
C GLU A 223 -16.04 9.64 -1.95
N MET A 224 -16.44 10.91 -1.93
CA MET A 224 -16.11 11.88 -2.98
C MET A 224 -15.14 12.93 -2.46
N LYS A 225 -14.26 13.41 -3.33
CA LYS A 225 -13.36 14.53 -3.07
C LYS A 225 -13.98 15.82 -3.59
N ASN A 226 -13.64 16.94 -2.98
CA ASN A 226 -14.17 18.26 -3.31
C ASN A 226 -13.96 18.71 -4.77
N ASN A 227 -13.02 18.09 -5.48
CA ASN A 227 -12.73 18.38 -6.88
C ASN A 227 -13.35 17.36 -7.85
N GLU A 228 -14.22 16.49 -7.38
CA GLU A 228 -14.88 15.46 -8.20
C GLU A 228 -16.32 15.87 -8.55
N SER A 229 -16.78 15.44 -9.70
CA SER A 229 -18.08 15.78 -10.26
C SER A 229 -19.05 14.60 -10.26
N VAL A 230 -20.29 14.86 -10.62
CA VAL A 230 -21.32 13.83 -10.86
C VAL A 230 -20.86 12.82 -11.93
N ALA A 231 -20.12 13.28 -12.96
CA ALA A 231 -19.54 12.37 -13.96
C ALA A 231 -18.55 11.39 -13.32
N THR A 232 -17.75 11.85 -12.34
CA THR A 232 -16.84 10.99 -11.59
C THR A 232 -17.62 9.97 -10.75
N LEU A 233 -18.67 10.39 -10.07
CA LEU A 233 -19.55 9.50 -9.30
C LEU A 233 -20.19 8.42 -10.17
N LEU A 234 -20.71 8.80 -11.34
CA LEU A 234 -21.26 7.86 -12.33
C LEU A 234 -20.21 6.84 -12.78
N LYS A 235 -18.98 7.30 -13.01
CA LYS A 235 -17.87 6.40 -13.35
C LYS A 235 -17.58 5.40 -12.24
N TYR A 236 -17.59 5.84 -10.98
CA TYR A 236 -17.41 4.96 -9.82
C TYR A 236 -18.55 3.96 -9.70
N ALA A 237 -19.78 4.36 -10.00
CA ALA A 237 -20.94 3.48 -10.03
C ALA A 237 -20.95 2.50 -11.22
N GLY A 238 -19.96 2.58 -12.11
CA GLY A 238 -19.86 1.73 -13.30
C GLY A 238 -20.70 2.21 -14.49
N GLY A 239 -21.25 3.42 -14.41
CA GLY A 239 -22.15 4.00 -15.40
C GLY A 239 -23.61 3.56 -15.22
N PHE A 240 -24.44 4.00 -16.15
CA PHE A 240 -25.86 3.66 -16.18
C PHE A 240 -26.09 2.19 -16.52
N SER A 241 -27.18 1.61 -16.03
CA SER A 241 -27.74 0.36 -16.52
C SER A 241 -28.47 0.55 -17.85
N GLY A 242 -28.73 -0.55 -18.58
CA GLY A 242 -29.23 -0.48 -19.98
C GLY A 242 -30.59 0.15 -20.17
N ASP A 243 -31.40 0.26 -19.12
CA ASP A 243 -32.76 0.82 -19.11
C ASP A 243 -32.82 2.20 -18.44
N ALA A 244 -31.67 2.82 -18.16
CA ALA A 244 -31.60 4.11 -17.51
C ALA A 244 -32.00 5.27 -18.45
N TYR A 245 -32.73 6.25 -17.88
CA TYR A 245 -32.87 7.56 -18.54
C TYR A 245 -31.62 8.39 -18.27
N THR A 246 -30.83 8.58 -19.33
CA THR A 246 -29.47 9.13 -19.20
C THR A 246 -29.37 10.65 -19.40
N ARG A 247 -30.47 11.32 -19.76
CA ARG A 247 -30.44 12.75 -20.10
C ARG A 247 -30.44 13.68 -18.91
N SER A 248 -30.91 13.22 -17.73
CA SER A 248 -30.87 14.01 -16.52
C SER A 248 -30.80 13.14 -15.28
N LEU A 249 -30.21 13.69 -14.23
CA LEU A 249 -30.17 13.14 -12.89
C LEU A 249 -30.91 14.04 -11.93
N ARG A 250 -31.50 13.42 -10.92
CA ARG A 250 -32.07 14.14 -9.78
C ARG A 250 -31.10 14.07 -8.62
N MET A 251 -30.58 15.22 -8.19
CA MET A 251 -29.74 15.34 -7.02
C MET A 251 -30.54 15.91 -5.86
N ILE A 252 -30.41 15.29 -4.70
CA ILE A 252 -30.98 15.76 -3.44
C ILE A 252 -29.82 16.14 -2.53
N ARG A 253 -29.75 17.40 -2.15
CA ARG A 253 -28.74 17.93 -1.22
C ARG A 253 -29.39 18.41 0.05
N GLN A 254 -28.85 18.04 1.18
CA GLN A 254 -29.26 18.54 2.48
C GLN A 254 -28.45 19.81 2.80
N ASN A 255 -29.15 20.91 3.02
CA ASN A 255 -28.56 22.15 3.48
C ASN A 255 -29.15 22.52 4.84
N GLY A 256 -28.43 22.19 5.91
CA GLY A 256 -28.95 22.32 7.27
C GLY A 256 -30.15 21.38 7.52
N LYS A 257 -31.33 21.95 7.72
CA LYS A 257 -32.58 21.19 7.93
C LYS A 257 -33.44 21.03 6.67
N GLU A 258 -33.05 21.69 5.59
CA GLU A 258 -33.80 21.72 4.35
C GLU A 258 -33.16 20.82 3.28
N TYR A 259 -34.02 20.19 2.49
CA TYR A 259 -33.62 19.42 1.32
C TYR A 259 -33.83 20.27 0.08
N GLN A 260 -32.76 20.41 -0.71
CA GLN A 260 -32.81 21.05 -2.02
C GLN A 260 -32.76 19.98 -3.10
N ILE A 261 -33.63 20.12 -4.11
CA ILE A 261 -33.70 19.18 -5.23
C ILE A 261 -33.23 19.91 -6.48
N TYR A 262 -32.24 19.31 -7.13
CA TYR A 262 -31.68 19.81 -8.39
C TYR A 262 -31.94 18.77 -9.49
N THR A 263 -32.26 19.25 -10.69
CA THR A 263 -32.20 18.45 -11.90
C THR A 263 -30.93 18.80 -12.63
N ILE A 264 -30.07 17.81 -12.88
CA ILE A 264 -28.79 17.99 -13.53
C ILE A 264 -28.90 17.32 -14.90
N ASP A 265 -28.80 18.10 -15.97
CA ASP A 265 -28.79 17.59 -17.33
C ASP A 265 -27.44 16.95 -17.67
N ASP A 266 -27.44 16.02 -18.62
CA ASP A 266 -26.26 15.24 -19.02
C ASP A 266 -25.08 16.10 -19.48
N ILE A 267 -25.35 17.28 -20.02
CA ILE A 267 -24.37 18.28 -20.43
C ILE A 267 -23.58 18.85 -19.24
N ASP A 268 -24.17 18.86 -18.05
CA ASP A 268 -23.61 19.49 -16.84
C ASP A 268 -22.91 18.49 -15.92
N TYR A 269 -22.92 17.19 -16.22
CA TYR A 269 -22.36 16.16 -15.32
C TYR A 269 -20.87 16.34 -15.04
N SER A 270 -20.12 16.94 -15.97
CA SER A 270 -18.67 17.18 -15.79
C SER A 270 -18.35 18.47 -15.05
N VAL A 271 -19.32 19.38 -14.92
CA VAL A 271 -19.15 20.74 -14.37
C VAL A 271 -19.67 20.81 -12.94
N PHE A 272 -20.69 20.03 -12.63
CA PHE A 272 -21.32 20.04 -11.30
C PHE A 272 -20.37 19.40 -10.28
N GLN A 273 -19.97 20.19 -9.28
CA GLN A 273 -19.15 19.74 -8.15
C GLN A 273 -20.00 19.68 -6.88
N ASP A 274 -19.65 18.73 -6.02
CA ASP A 274 -20.28 18.58 -4.71
C ASP A 274 -19.92 19.71 -3.74
#